data_efdfd9a5a15cba1cc1cffa43843ee1aa
#
_entry.id   efdfd9a5a15cba1cc1cffa43843ee1aa
#
_cell.length_a   1.000
_cell.length_b   1.000
_cell.length_c   1.000
_cell.angle_alpha   90.00
_cell.angle_beta   90.00
_cell.angle_gamma   90.00
#
_symmetry.space_group_name_H-M   'P 1'
#
loop_
_entity.id
_entity.type
_entity.pdbx_description
1 polymer ?
#
loop_
_entity_poly.entity_id
_entity_poly.type
_entity_poly.pdbx_seq_one_letter_code
_entity_poly.pdbx_strand_id
1 'polypeptide(L)' 'MKIYVDADACPKAIREIIYRAGERTKTAVLMVANHFFQLPNSQFVTMVQVPSGFDEADKWIVEAVV' A
#
# COMPACT_ATOMS: atom_id res chain seq x y z
N MET A 1 -13.84 -4.99 -0.21
CA MET A 1 -13.09 -4.12 0.74
C MET A 1 -11.65 -3.98 0.28
N LYS A 2 -11.07 -2.82 0.45
CA LYS A 2 -9.68 -2.53 0.08
C LYS A 2 -8.94 -1.94 1.27
N ILE A 3 -7.65 -2.25 1.36
CA ILE A 3 -6.77 -1.70 2.38
C ILE A 3 -5.80 -0.75 1.69
N TYR A 4 -5.75 0.50 2.12
CA TYR A 4 -4.83 1.51 1.60
C TYR A 4 -3.72 1.72 2.62
N VAL A 5 -2.46 1.60 2.19
CA VAL A 5 -1.31 1.71 3.07
C VAL A 5 -0.38 2.81 2.57
N ASP A 6 -0.06 3.76 3.46
CA ASP A 6 1.01 4.73 3.19
C ASP A 6 2.34 4.02 3.41
N ALA A 7 2.86 3.43 2.34
CA ALA A 7 3.99 2.52 2.42
C ALA A 7 5.31 3.21 2.78
N ASP A 8 5.43 4.51 2.49
CA ASP A 8 6.63 5.26 2.85
C ASP A 8 6.75 5.45 4.37
N ALA A 9 5.63 5.44 5.07
CA ALA A 9 5.58 5.57 6.51
C ALA A 9 5.46 4.24 7.24
N CYS A 10 5.43 3.12 6.52
CA CYS A 10 5.17 1.80 7.09
C CYS A 10 6.46 0.97 7.11
N PRO A 11 6.93 0.53 8.30
CA PRO A 11 8.11 -0.32 8.37
C PRO A 11 7.94 -1.64 7.62
N LYS A 12 9.04 -2.19 7.13
CA LYS A 12 9.01 -3.43 6.34
C LYS A 12 8.33 -4.57 7.06
N ALA A 13 8.62 -4.75 8.35
CA ALA A 13 8.04 -5.85 9.12
C ALA A 13 6.51 -5.73 9.20
N ILE A 14 6.00 -4.51 9.30
CA ILE A 14 4.56 -4.27 9.34
C ILE A 14 3.95 -4.50 7.96
N ARG A 15 4.64 -4.07 6.91
CA ARG A 15 4.16 -4.32 5.53
C ARG A 15 3.98 -5.81 5.27
N GLU A 16 4.91 -6.64 5.73
CA GLU A 16 4.81 -8.09 5.54
C GLU A 16 3.60 -8.69 6.27
N ILE A 17 3.28 -8.19 7.45
CA ILE A 17 2.09 -8.61 8.18
C ILE A 17 0.84 -8.26 7.39
N ILE A 18 0.81 -7.06 6.81
CA ILE A 18 -0.32 -6.60 6.00
C ILE A 18 -0.48 -7.46 4.76
N TYR A 19 0.62 -7.81 4.10
CA TYR A 19 0.57 -8.67 2.91
C TYR A 19 -0.06 -10.03 3.24
N ARG A 20 0.35 -10.63 4.35
CA ARG A 20 -0.20 -11.91 4.78
C ARG A 20 -1.67 -11.81 5.12
N ALA A 21 -2.07 -10.73 5.79
CA ALA A 21 -3.47 -10.51 6.12
C ALA A 21 -4.32 -10.35 4.87
N GLY A 22 -3.85 -9.59 3.90
CA GLY A 22 -4.54 -9.41 2.63
C GLY A 22 -4.71 -10.74 1.89
N GLU A 23 -3.66 -11.54 1.83
CA GLU A 23 -3.68 -12.83 1.18
C GLU A 23 -4.65 -13.78 1.87
N ARG A 24 -4.58 -13.84 3.19
CA ARG A 24 -5.43 -14.75 3.98
C ARG A 24 -6.90 -14.41 3.87
N THR A 25 -7.23 -13.13 3.87
CA THR A 25 -8.61 -12.67 3.83
C THR A 25 -9.11 -12.38 2.42
N LYS A 26 -8.24 -12.54 1.42
CA LYS A 26 -8.53 -12.23 0.01
C LYS A 26 -8.99 -10.78 -0.15
N THR A 27 -8.31 -9.88 0.53
CA THR A 27 -8.60 -8.45 0.53
C THR A 27 -7.54 -7.71 -0.27
N ALA A 28 -7.96 -6.83 -1.17
CA ALA A 28 -7.03 -6.04 -1.98
C ALA A 28 -6.26 -5.06 -1.09
N VAL A 29 -4.93 -5.04 -1.25
CA VAL A 29 -4.04 -4.14 -0.53
C VAL A 29 -3.35 -3.24 -1.55
N LEU A 30 -3.50 -1.92 -1.39
CA LEU A 30 -2.86 -0.94 -2.25
C LEU A 30 -1.76 -0.25 -1.46
N MET A 31 -0.52 -0.50 -1.87
CA MET A 31 0.67 0.09 -1.26
C MET A 31 0.98 1.38 -1.97
N VAL A 32 0.72 2.51 -1.33
CA VAL A 32 0.91 3.84 -1.93
C VAL A 32 2.24 4.40 -1.46
N ALA A 33 3.13 4.70 -2.40
CA ALA A 33 4.48 5.17 -2.07
C ALA A 33 5.01 6.09 -3.16
N ASN A 34 6.03 6.88 -2.83
CA ASN A 34 6.67 7.76 -3.81
C ASN A 34 7.85 7.10 -4.53
N HIS A 35 8.17 5.86 -4.20
CA HIS A 35 9.21 5.09 -4.89
C HIS A 35 8.77 3.65 -5.03
N PHE A 36 9.30 2.98 -6.05
CA PHE A 36 9.00 1.58 -6.29
C PHE A 36 9.79 0.69 -5.34
N PHE A 37 9.17 -0.36 -4.83
CA PHE A 37 9.85 -1.42 -4.11
C PHE A 37 9.20 -2.75 -4.48
N GLN A 38 9.92 -3.83 -4.25
CA GLN A 38 9.45 -5.15 -4.64
C GLN A 38 8.31 -5.62 -3.74
N LEU A 39 7.23 -6.05 -4.37
CA LEU A 39 6.07 -6.60 -3.69
C LEU A 39 6.11 -8.14 -3.72
N PRO A 40 5.39 -8.81 -2.80
CA PRO A 40 5.24 -10.26 -2.90
C PRO A 40 4.47 -10.65 -4.15
N ASN A 41 4.66 -11.88 -4.59
CA ASN A 41 3.92 -12.41 -5.73
C ASN A 41 2.51 -12.77 -5.30
N SER A 42 1.62 -11.77 -5.26
CA SER A 42 0.25 -11.92 -4.79
C SER A 42 -0.68 -11.12 -5.67
N GLN A 43 -1.81 -11.71 -6.05
CA GLN A 43 -2.82 -11.01 -6.82
C GLN A 43 -3.57 -9.96 -5.99
N PHE A 44 -3.42 -10.00 -4.68
CA PHE A 44 -4.12 -9.08 -3.77
C PHE A 44 -3.32 -7.84 -3.43
N VAL A 45 -2.02 -7.80 -3.73
CA VAL A 45 -1.15 -6.68 -3.36
C VAL A 45 -0.76 -5.93 -4.62
N THR A 46 -1.08 -4.64 -4.66
CA THR A 46 -0.80 -3.77 -5.80
C THR A 46 -0.06 -2.53 -5.32
N MET A 47 0.85 -2.02 -6.12
CA MET A 47 1.56 -0.80 -5.82
C MET A 47 1.00 0.37 -6.60
N VAL A 48 0.82 1.49 -5.92
CA VAL A 48 0.46 2.77 -6.52
C VAL A 48 1.62 3.72 -6.25
N GLN A 49 2.31 4.13 -7.30
CA GLN A 49 3.41 5.07 -7.17
C GLN A 49 2.89 6.50 -7.37
N VAL A 50 3.18 7.37 -6.41
CA VAL A 50 2.79 8.78 -6.45
C VAL A 50 4.03 9.65 -6.58
N PRO A 51 3.88 10.94 -6.97
CA PRO A 51 5.02 11.83 -7.05
C PRO A 51 5.75 11.96 -5.72
N SER A 52 7.07 12.16 -5.79
CA SER A 52 7.87 12.43 -4.62
C SER A 52 7.48 13.77 -4.04
N GLY A 53 7.22 13.83 -2.74
CA GLY A 53 6.82 15.05 -2.08
C GLY A 53 6.20 14.76 -0.73
N PHE A 54 6.15 15.81 0.09
CA PHE A 54 5.56 15.68 1.42
C PHE A 54 4.06 15.43 1.30
N ASP A 55 3.56 14.40 1.97
CA ASP A 55 2.13 14.05 2.05
C ASP A 55 1.47 13.62 0.73
N GLU A 56 2.23 13.29 -0.31
CA GLU A 56 1.62 12.87 -1.58
C GLU A 56 0.87 11.55 -1.46
N ALA A 57 1.45 10.57 -0.76
CA ALA A 57 0.77 9.30 -0.54
C ALA A 57 -0.49 9.50 0.30
N ASP A 58 -0.42 10.34 1.32
CA ASP A 58 -1.54 10.65 2.18
C ASP A 58 -2.68 11.31 1.40
N LYS A 59 -2.36 12.28 0.55
CA LYS A 59 -3.36 12.93 -0.31
C LYS A 59 -4.05 11.92 -1.23
N TRP A 60 -3.26 11.05 -1.85
CA TRP A 60 -3.81 10.05 -2.76
C TRP A 60 -4.80 9.14 -2.04
N ILE A 61 -4.44 8.69 -0.83
CA ILE A 61 -5.30 7.79 -0.05
C ILE A 61 -6.60 8.50 0.34
N VAL A 62 -6.50 9.74 0.81
CA VAL A 62 -7.68 10.51 1.21
C VAL A 62 -8.63 10.68 0.03
N GLU A 63 -8.10 11.00 -1.15
CA GLU A 63 -8.93 11.16 -2.34
C GLU A 63 -9.56 9.85 -2.80
N ALA A 64 -8.86 8.73 -2.60
CA ALA A 64 -9.36 7.42 -3.03
C ALA A 64 -10.50 6.90 -2.16
N VAL A 65 -10.57 7.32 -0.88
CA VAL A 65 -11.57 6.79 0.06
C VAL A 65 -12.80 7.66 0.23
N VAL A 66 -12.85 8.83 -0.41
CA VAL A 66 -14.03 9.72 -0.31
C VAL A 66 -15.02 9.54 -1.45
#